data_942ba21fd00e0303a485d2eb18372b5c
#
_entry.id   942ba21fd00e0303a485d2eb18372b5c
#
_cell.length_a   1.000
_cell.length_b   1.000
_cell.length_c   1.000
_cell.angle_alpha   90.00
_cell.angle_beta   90.00
_cell.angle_gamma   90.00
#
_symmetry.space_group_name_H-M   'P 1'
#
loop_
_entity.id
_entity.type
_entity.pdbx_description
1 polymer ?
#
loop_
_entity_poly.entity_id
_entity_poly.type
_entity_poly.pdbx_seq_one_letter_code
_entity_poly.pdbx_strand_id
1 'polypeptide(L)'
;MRTLAFIALVSLASPALSEDVTMESNLGTTMQEVQASLTAMGYEVRKAEMEDGKIEVYFVRDGQMGEVYVNPQTGTVMKLELKS
;
A
#
# COMPACT_ATOMS: atom_id res chain seq x y z
N MET A 1 -42.97 4.02 -17.68
CA MET A 1 -42.47 4.05 -17.38
C MET A 1 -41.62 3.83 -16.72
N ARG A 2 -41.13 3.87 -16.56
CA ARG A 2 -40.37 3.53 -15.99
C ARG A 2 -39.40 3.87 -15.40
N THR A 3 -38.97 3.88 -14.85
CA THR A 3 -38.22 4.10 -14.31
C THR A 3 -37.22 3.99 -13.88
N LEU A 4 -36.67 4.04 -13.67
CA LEU A 4 -35.65 3.89 -13.31
C LEU A 4 -34.84 4.00 -12.50
N ALA A 5 -34.39 3.95 -12.01
CA ALA A 5 -33.67 3.89 -11.30
C ALA A 5 -32.61 4.12 -11.01
N PHE A 6 -32.23 4.29 -10.83
CA PHE A 6 -31.16 4.47 -10.51
C PHE A 6 -30.33 4.38 -9.66
N ILE A 7 -29.77 4.35 -9.25
CA ILE A 7 -29.03 4.17 -8.59
C ILE A 7 -28.08 4.49 -8.05
N ALA A 8 -27.70 4.69 -7.73
CA ALA A 8 -26.80 4.90 -7.30
C ALA A 8 -25.93 4.77 -6.72
N LEU A 9 -25.59 4.64 -6.46
CA LEU A 9 -24.74 4.47 -5.91
C LEU A 9 -23.90 4.69 -5.34
N VAL A 10 -23.51 4.79 -4.96
CA VAL A 10 -22.77 4.92 -4.46
C VAL A 10 -21.91 4.89 -3.93
N SER A 11 -21.44 4.91 -3.73
CA SER A 11 -20.58 4.83 -3.32
C SER A 11 -19.91 4.94 -2.69
N LEU A 12 -19.65 4.93 -2.33
CA LEU A 12 -19.01 4.99 -1.74
C LEU A 12 -18.17 5.08 -1.20
N ALA A 13 -17.67 5.24 -0.97
CA ALA A 13 -16.84 5.45 -0.69
C ALA A 13 -16.23 5.25 0.22
N SER A 14 -16.03 4.71 0.51
CA SER A 14 -15.51 4.33 1.33
C SER A 14 -14.43 4.58 1.73
N PRO A 15 -14.04 4.87 2.21
CA PRO A 15 -13.06 5.14 2.60
C PRO A 15 -12.24 4.59 3.09
N ALA A 16 -11.96 4.33 2.96
CA ALA A 16 -11.24 4.05 3.25
C ALA A 16 -10.61 3.70 4.15
N LEU A 17 -10.39 3.11 4.23
CA LEU A 17 -9.81 2.58 5.04
C LEU A 17 -8.49 2.70 4.93
N SER A 18 -7.82 3.42 5.32
CA SER A 18 -6.50 3.40 5.32
C SER A 18 -6.06 2.36 6.20
N GLU A 19 -5.63 1.34 5.71
CA GLU A 19 -4.96 0.31 6.41
C GLU A 19 -3.54 0.72 6.71
N ASP A 20 -2.97 0.25 7.78
CA ASP A 20 -1.55 0.49 8.07
C ASP A 20 -0.76 -0.71 7.65
N VAL A 21 0.42 -0.45 7.07
CA VAL A 21 1.34 -1.53 6.78
C VAL A 21 1.91 -2.04 8.09
N THR A 22 2.00 -3.36 8.23
CA THR A 22 2.54 -4.00 9.42
C THR A 22 3.46 -5.13 9.00
N MET A 23 4.10 -5.75 9.98
CA MET A 23 4.96 -6.88 9.70
C MET A 23 4.20 -8.08 9.14
N GLU A 24 2.88 -8.11 9.31
CA GLU A 24 2.06 -9.19 8.74
C GLU A 24 1.54 -8.89 7.36
N SER A 25 1.77 -7.70 6.84
CA SER A 25 1.25 -7.34 5.53
C SER A 25 1.89 -8.17 4.44
N ASN A 26 1.09 -8.50 3.44
CA ASN A 26 1.60 -9.11 2.22
C ASN A 26 1.41 -8.07 1.13
N LEU A 27 2.52 -7.55 0.62
CA LEU A 27 2.45 -6.42 -0.29
C LEU A 27 2.70 -6.79 -1.74
N GLY A 28 3.08 -8.04 -1.99
CA GLY A 28 3.34 -8.47 -3.35
C GLY A 28 4.78 -8.89 -3.53
N THR A 29 5.07 -9.52 -4.66
CA THR A 29 6.38 -10.12 -4.91
C THR A 29 7.17 -9.37 -5.97
N THR A 30 6.65 -8.29 -6.52
CA THR A 30 7.41 -7.47 -7.46
C THR A 30 7.41 -6.04 -6.95
N MET A 31 8.37 -5.27 -7.43
CA MET A 31 8.47 -3.87 -7.04
C MET A 31 7.20 -3.12 -7.36
N GLN A 32 6.60 -3.42 -8.51
CA GLN A 32 5.37 -2.75 -8.90
C GLN A 32 4.21 -3.11 -8.00
N GLU A 33 4.11 -4.39 -7.62
CA GLU A 33 3.03 -4.83 -6.74
C GLU A 33 3.15 -4.19 -5.37
N VAL A 34 4.37 -4.12 -4.84
CA VAL A 34 4.57 -3.52 -3.52
C VAL A 34 4.18 -2.05 -3.54
N GLN A 35 4.59 -1.33 -4.59
CA GLN A 35 4.22 0.07 -4.69
C GLN A 35 2.72 0.25 -4.83
N ALA A 36 2.08 -0.59 -5.63
CA ALA A 36 0.64 -0.50 -5.81
C ALA A 36 -0.10 -0.79 -4.51
N SER A 37 0.38 -1.76 -3.75
CA SER A 37 -0.23 -2.09 -2.48
C SER A 37 -0.15 -0.92 -1.51
N LEU A 38 1.02 -0.30 -1.42
CA LEU A 38 1.19 0.83 -0.52
C LEU A 38 0.35 2.01 -0.96
N THR A 39 0.27 2.25 -2.26
CA THR A 39 -0.56 3.33 -2.77
C THR A 39 -2.03 3.07 -2.44
N ALA A 40 -2.48 1.83 -2.59
CA ALA A 40 -3.87 1.50 -2.27
C ALA A 40 -4.17 1.68 -0.79
N MET A 41 -3.16 1.58 0.06
CA MET A 41 -3.33 1.78 1.49
C MET A 41 -3.24 3.25 1.88
N GLY A 42 -3.05 4.13 0.92
CA GLY A 42 -3.01 5.55 1.19
C GLY A 42 -1.63 6.15 1.37
N TYR A 43 -0.59 5.37 1.13
CA TYR A 43 0.76 5.88 1.22
C TYR A 43 1.20 6.50 -0.08
N GLU A 44 2.07 7.48 0.02
CA GLU A 44 2.73 8.04 -1.15
C GLU A 44 4.11 7.43 -1.25
N VAL A 45 4.39 6.75 -2.35
CA VAL A 45 5.68 6.10 -2.53
C VAL A 45 6.68 7.15 -2.97
N ARG A 46 7.81 7.22 -2.28
CA ARG A 46 8.84 8.19 -2.58
C ARG A 46 10.00 7.58 -3.32
N LYS A 47 10.29 6.31 -3.08
CA LYS A 47 11.42 5.66 -3.71
C LYS A 47 11.25 4.17 -3.57
N ALA A 48 11.64 3.42 -4.59
CA ALA A 48 11.57 1.97 -4.57
C ALA A 48 12.82 1.43 -5.24
N GLU A 49 13.43 0.43 -4.63
CA GLU A 49 14.63 -0.15 -5.18
C GLU A 49 14.83 -1.55 -4.61
N MET A 50 15.69 -2.31 -5.28
CA MET A 50 16.10 -3.60 -4.76
C MET A 50 17.36 -3.39 -3.94
N GLU A 51 17.39 -4.03 -2.77
CA GLU A 51 18.58 -3.93 -1.94
C GLU A 51 18.81 -5.26 -1.28
N ASP A 52 19.97 -5.86 -1.52
CA ASP A 52 20.32 -7.15 -0.93
C ASP A 52 19.25 -8.19 -1.16
N GLY A 53 18.68 -8.21 -2.36
CA GLY A 53 17.67 -9.19 -2.71
C GLY A 53 16.30 -8.94 -2.13
N LYS A 54 16.09 -7.77 -1.54
CA LYS A 54 14.79 -7.41 -0.98
C LYS A 54 14.25 -6.20 -1.71
N ILE A 55 12.93 -6.05 -1.68
CA ILE A 55 12.29 -4.87 -2.25
C ILE A 55 12.18 -3.83 -1.15
N GLU A 56 12.84 -2.70 -1.36
CA GLU A 56 12.83 -1.63 -0.36
C GLU A 56 12.03 -0.46 -0.90
N VAL A 57 11.07 0.03 -0.13
CA VAL A 57 10.24 1.15 -0.54
C VAL A 57 10.17 2.17 0.57
N TYR A 58 10.40 3.42 0.20
CA TYR A 58 10.24 4.56 1.10
C TYR A 58 8.89 5.20 0.82
N PHE A 59 8.17 5.53 1.87
CA PHE A 59 6.83 6.06 1.72
C PHE A 59 6.54 7.11 2.77
N VAL A 60 5.46 7.85 2.53
CA VAL A 60 5.03 8.86 3.49
C VAL A 60 3.50 8.87 3.50
N ARG A 61 2.93 9.09 4.66
CA ARG A 61 1.49 9.26 4.80
C ARG A 61 1.23 10.13 6.02
N ASP A 62 0.44 11.19 5.82
CA ASP A 62 0.07 12.09 6.91
C ASP A 62 1.27 12.60 7.67
N GLY A 63 2.31 12.96 6.92
CA GLY A 63 3.50 13.53 7.53
C GLY A 63 4.44 12.52 8.15
N GLN A 64 4.08 11.24 8.17
CA GLN A 64 4.94 10.22 8.73
C GLN A 64 5.68 9.50 7.61
N MET A 65 6.99 9.43 7.74
CA MET A 65 7.81 8.74 6.76
C MET A 65 8.13 7.34 7.26
N GLY A 66 8.38 6.45 6.32
CA GLY A 66 8.75 5.11 6.70
C GLY A 66 9.42 4.39 5.55
N GLU A 67 9.94 3.23 5.86
CA GLU A 67 10.48 2.37 4.82
C GLU A 67 10.17 0.93 5.16
N VAL A 68 9.98 0.14 4.13
CA VAL A 68 9.61 -1.25 4.28
C VAL A 68 10.49 -2.10 3.38
N TYR A 69 10.89 -3.27 3.90
CA TYR A 69 11.62 -4.25 3.12
C TYR A 69 10.71 -5.46 2.95
N VAL A 70 10.56 -5.91 1.72
CA VAL A 70 9.65 -7.00 1.39
C VAL A 70 10.41 -8.13 0.76
N ASN A 71 10.09 -9.34 1.19
CA ASN A 71 10.67 -10.55 0.63
C ASN A 71 10.03 -10.80 -0.73
N PRO A 72 10.81 -10.75 -1.82
CA PRO A 72 10.22 -10.91 -3.16
C PRO A 72 9.76 -12.33 -3.46
N GLN A 73 10.08 -13.28 -2.61
CA GLN A 73 9.61 -14.64 -2.82
C GLN A 73 8.27 -14.90 -2.16
N THR A 74 8.00 -14.24 -1.06
CA THR A 74 6.77 -14.49 -0.32
C THR A 74 5.83 -13.29 -0.31
N GLY A 75 6.35 -12.09 -0.56
CA GLY A 75 5.55 -10.88 -0.52
C GLY A 75 5.34 -10.32 0.86
N THR A 76 5.94 -10.93 1.87
CA THR A 76 5.74 -10.50 3.24
C THR A 76 6.78 -9.47 3.66
N VAL A 77 6.40 -8.63 4.61
CA VAL A 77 7.27 -7.60 5.13
C VAL A 77 8.32 -8.25 6.01
N MET A 78 9.58 -7.88 5.77
CA MET A 78 10.70 -8.38 6.56
C MET A 78 11.19 -7.34 7.55
N LYS A 79 11.01 -6.08 7.25
CA LYS A 79 11.46 -5.00 8.11
C LYS A 79 10.59 -3.79 7.85
N LEU A 80 10.25 -3.10 8.89
CA LEU A 80 9.42 -1.92 8.79
C LEU A 80 9.95 -0.88 9.77
N GLU A 81 10.28 0.29 9.26
CA GLU A 81 10.74 1.39 10.09
C GLU A 81 9.88 2.60 9.83
N LEU A 82 9.35 3.17 10.88
CA LEU A 82 8.59 4.40 10.79
C LEU A 82 9.41 5.51 11.41
N LYS A 83 9.47 6.62 10.70
CA LYS A 83 10.25 7.78 11.14
C LYS A 83 9.33 8.98 11.24
N SER A 84 9.52 9.77 12.23
CA SER A 84 8.68 10.95 12.41
C SER A 84 9.30 12.18 11.82
#